data_b66f08174ca00fdcef731f8fc6d79489
#
_entry.id   b66f08174ca00fdcef731f8fc6d79489
#
_cell.length_a   1.000
_cell.length_b   1.000
_cell.length_c   1.000
_cell.angle_alpha   90.00
_cell.angle_beta   90.00
_cell.angle_gamma   90.00
#
_symmetry.space_group_name_H-M   'P 1'
#
loop_
_entity.id
_entity.type
_entity.pdbx_description
1 polymer ?
#
loop_
_entity_poly.entity_id
_entity_poly.type
_entity_poly.pdbx_seq_one_letter_code
_entity_poly.pdbx_strand_id
1 'polypeptide(L)'
;YDQIDRELLPLLPNDSECRETLGRKIPKAGNISDYIQKNASYPVYQNTDVIYYDEAVKGLEAQLADLAKAEKFIFMEYHAIEDAQAWHKIQRVLEDRVKAGVEVRVFYDDMGSIGFINTDFIKKMENVGIHCRVFNPFTPGLNVFLNNRDHRKITVIDGKVGFTGGYNLANEYFNFTHPY
;
A
#
# COMPACT_ATOMS: atom_id res chain seq x y z
N TYR A 1 -3.53 18.39 6.45
CA TYR A 1 -3.54 18.04 5.03
C TYR A 1 -2.94 19.15 4.16
N ASP A 2 -3.33 20.42 4.32
CA ASP A 2 -2.85 21.55 3.49
C ASP A 2 -1.32 21.70 3.45
N GLN A 3 -0.61 21.38 4.53
CA GLN A 3 0.86 21.44 4.55
C GLN A 3 1.47 20.31 3.72
N ILE A 4 0.96 19.09 3.88
CA ILE A 4 1.41 17.91 3.12
C ILE A 4 1.15 18.12 1.63
N ASP A 5 -0.04 18.60 1.28
CA ASP A 5 -0.40 18.88 -0.11
C ASP A 5 0.52 19.92 -0.75
N ARG A 6 0.86 21.00 -0.02
CA ARG A 6 1.81 22.01 -0.53
C ARG A 6 3.21 21.47 -0.79
N GLU A 7 3.65 20.47 -0.03
CA GLU A 7 4.97 19.86 -0.19
C GLU A 7 4.97 18.77 -1.28
N LEU A 8 3.88 17.98 -1.38
CA LEU A 8 3.83 16.82 -2.27
C LEU A 8 3.30 17.13 -3.68
N LEU A 9 2.29 18.00 -3.82
CA LEU A 9 1.68 18.28 -5.13
C LEU A 9 2.69 18.82 -6.16
N PRO A 10 3.66 19.68 -5.80
CA PRO A 10 4.68 20.12 -6.74
C PRO A 10 5.64 19.03 -7.22
N LEU A 11 5.71 17.90 -6.49
CA LEU A 11 6.56 16.77 -6.85
C LEU A 11 5.87 15.81 -7.86
N LEU A 12 4.56 15.94 -8.04
CA LEU A 12 3.82 15.12 -9.01
C LEU A 12 4.14 15.62 -10.43
N PRO A 13 4.58 14.74 -11.32
CA PRO A 13 4.85 15.12 -12.70
C PRO A 13 3.55 15.58 -13.36
N ASN A 14 3.60 16.71 -14.03
CA ASN A 14 2.49 17.21 -14.85
C ASN A 14 2.89 17.06 -16.33
N ASP A 15 2.69 15.87 -16.87
CA ASP A 15 2.98 15.56 -18.26
C ASP A 15 1.76 15.92 -19.14
N SER A 16 1.80 17.14 -19.68
CA SER A 16 0.76 17.62 -20.58
C SER A 16 0.64 16.79 -21.88
N GLU A 17 1.77 16.26 -22.39
CA GLU A 17 1.80 15.43 -23.59
C GLU A 17 1.09 14.09 -23.38
N CYS A 18 1.30 13.47 -22.22
CA CYS A 18 0.60 12.26 -21.85
C CYS A 18 -0.93 12.46 -21.81
N ARG A 19 -1.38 13.57 -21.20
CA ARG A 19 -2.79 13.95 -21.12
C ARG A 19 -3.41 14.21 -22.49
N GLU A 20 -2.73 15.01 -23.35
CA GLU A 20 -3.19 15.29 -24.71
C GLU A 20 -3.26 14.01 -25.55
N THR A 21 -2.28 13.12 -25.41
CA THR A 21 -2.26 11.83 -26.11
C THR A 21 -3.42 10.95 -25.68
N LEU A 22 -3.75 10.90 -24.38
CA LEU A 22 -4.91 10.18 -23.87
C LEU A 22 -6.20 10.76 -24.44
N GLY A 23 -6.36 12.09 -24.42
CA GLY A 23 -7.54 12.78 -24.95
C GLY A 23 -7.76 12.56 -26.45
N ARG A 24 -6.68 12.48 -27.23
CA ARG A 24 -6.74 12.16 -28.67
C ARG A 24 -7.11 10.70 -28.93
N LYS A 25 -6.52 9.76 -28.17
CA LYS A 25 -6.74 8.31 -28.37
C LYS A 25 -8.09 7.85 -27.82
N ILE A 26 -8.46 8.34 -26.64
CA ILE A 26 -9.67 7.90 -25.92
C ILE A 26 -10.32 9.14 -25.27
N PRO A 27 -11.12 9.91 -26.02
CA PRO A 27 -11.67 11.18 -25.53
C PRO A 27 -12.44 11.09 -24.21
N LYS A 28 -13.20 10.01 -23.99
CA LYS A 28 -13.92 9.79 -22.73
C LYS A 28 -12.98 9.62 -21.54
N ALA A 29 -11.88 8.89 -21.72
CA ALA A 29 -10.86 8.72 -20.68
C ALA A 29 -10.09 10.04 -20.44
N GLY A 30 -9.84 10.83 -21.48
CA GLY A 30 -9.29 12.17 -21.36
C GLY A 30 -10.13 13.07 -20.45
N ASN A 31 -11.44 13.11 -20.65
CA ASN A 31 -12.36 13.90 -19.82
C ASN A 31 -12.36 13.44 -18.36
N ILE A 32 -12.31 12.13 -18.11
CA ILE A 32 -12.22 11.57 -16.74
C ILE A 32 -10.89 11.97 -16.11
N SER A 33 -9.78 11.83 -16.84
CA SER A 33 -8.46 12.22 -16.37
C SER A 33 -8.38 13.70 -16.02
N ASP A 34 -8.94 14.58 -16.86
CA ASP A 34 -9.02 16.01 -16.60
C ASP A 34 -9.81 16.34 -15.33
N TYR A 35 -10.91 15.64 -15.12
CA TYR A 35 -11.71 15.80 -13.90
C TYR A 35 -10.93 15.36 -12.66
N ILE A 36 -10.25 14.20 -12.71
CA ILE A 36 -9.45 13.68 -11.60
C ILE A 36 -8.28 14.62 -11.29
N GLN A 37 -7.57 15.07 -12.31
CA GLN A 37 -6.44 15.99 -12.13
C GLN A 37 -6.89 17.32 -11.52
N LYS A 38 -8.01 17.87 -12.00
CA LYS A 38 -8.54 19.16 -11.51
C LYS A 38 -9.03 19.09 -10.06
N ASN A 39 -9.66 18.00 -9.65
CA ASN A 39 -10.34 17.90 -8.36
C ASN A 39 -9.56 17.11 -7.30
N ALA A 40 -8.61 16.29 -7.70
CA ALA A 40 -7.82 15.44 -6.80
C ALA A 40 -6.30 15.55 -7.03
N SER A 41 -5.85 16.37 -7.98
CA SER A 41 -4.43 16.62 -8.31
C SER A 41 -3.65 15.37 -8.76
N TYR A 42 -4.34 14.32 -9.20
CA TYR A 42 -3.68 13.11 -9.72
C TYR A 42 -3.49 13.20 -11.24
N PRO A 43 -2.24 13.27 -11.72
CA PRO A 43 -1.95 13.29 -13.16
C PRO A 43 -2.13 11.91 -13.80
N VAL A 44 -2.27 11.89 -15.13
CA VAL A 44 -2.20 10.66 -15.90
C VAL A 44 -0.74 10.28 -16.17
N TYR A 45 -0.46 8.98 -16.14
CA TYR A 45 0.86 8.41 -16.43
C TYR A 45 0.81 7.54 -17.67
N GLN A 46 1.98 7.33 -18.28
CA GLN A 46 2.20 6.37 -19.37
C GLN A 46 3.40 5.47 -19.04
N ASN A 47 3.67 4.50 -19.91
CA ASN A 47 4.75 3.52 -19.73
C ASN A 47 4.57 2.67 -18.46
N THR A 48 3.31 2.37 -18.12
CA THR A 48 2.95 1.52 -16.99
C THR A 48 2.29 0.25 -17.50
N ASP A 49 2.91 -0.90 -17.21
CA ASP A 49 2.30 -2.20 -17.44
C ASP A 49 1.38 -2.54 -16.26
N VAL A 50 0.19 -3.05 -16.56
CA VAL A 50 -0.78 -3.43 -15.52
C VAL A 50 -1.08 -4.92 -15.65
N ILE A 51 -0.89 -5.64 -14.54
CA ILE A 51 -1.26 -7.06 -14.42
C ILE A 51 -2.42 -7.15 -13.43
N TYR A 52 -3.51 -7.77 -13.87
CA TYR A 52 -4.66 -8.04 -13.01
C TYR A 52 -4.63 -9.47 -12.50
N TYR A 53 -4.74 -9.65 -11.20
CA TYR A 53 -4.87 -10.95 -10.55
C TYR A 53 -6.32 -11.13 -10.12
N ASP A 54 -6.98 -12.13 -10.65
CA ASP A 54 -8.38 -12.49 -10.34
C ASP A 54 -8.53 -13.20 -8.98
N GLU A 55 -7.42 -13.70 -8.44
CA GLU A 55 -7.36 -14.36 -7.13
C GLU A 55 -6.30 -13.70 -6.23
N ALA A 56 -6.66 -13.44 -4.98
CA ALA A 56 -5.75 -12.83 -4.00
C ALA A 56 -4.48 -13.66 -3.77
N VAL A 57 -4.57 -14.99 -3.85
CA VAL A 57 -3.41 -15.90 -3.70
C VAL A 57 -2.37 -15.65 -4.78
N LYS A 58 -2.81 -15.51 -6.05
CA LYS A 58 -1.91 -15.20 -7.18
C LYS A 58 -1.25 -13.83 -7.01
N GLY A 59 -2.02 -12.86 -6.53
CA GLY A 59 -1.50 -11.52 -6.19
C GLY A 59 -0.45 -11.57 -5.08
N LEU A 60 -0.70 -12.34 -4.02
CA LEU A 60 0.27 -12.53 -2.94
C LEU A 60 1.56 -13.22 -3.41
N GLU A 61 1.45 -14.26 -4.24
CA GLU A 61 2.62 -14.95 -4.80
C GLU A 61 3.48 -14.01 -5.66
N ALA A 62 2.86 -13.22 -6.52
CA ALA A 62 3.55 -12.22 -7.31
C ALA A 62 4.18 -11.14 -6.42
N GLN A 63 3.47 -10.66 -5.40
CA GLN A 63 3.97 -9.69 -4.45
C GLN A 63 5.20 -10.21 -3.70
N LEU A 64 5.16 -11.45 -3.21
CA LEU A 64 6.31 -12.09 -2.55
C LEU A 64 7.53 -12.20 -3.48
N ALA A 65 7.29 -12.54 -4.76
CA ALA A 65 8.35 -12.65 -5.76
C ALA A 65 9.01 -11.30 -6.06
N ASP A 66 8.23 -10.21 -6.09
CA ASP A 66 8.77 -8.89 -6.36
C ASP A 66 9.38 -8.23 -5.10
N LEU A 67 8.80 -8.45 -3.90
CA LEU A 67 9.43 -8.06 -2.64
C LEU A 67 10.83 -8.64 -2.50
N ALA A 68 11.01 -9.92 -2.89
CA ALA A 68 12.31 -10.59 -2.81
C ALA A 68 13.40 -9.97 -3.72
N LYS A 69 13.01 -9.17 -4.72
CA LYS A 69 13.91 -8.49 -5.67
C LYS A 69 14.22 -7.05 -5.27
N ALA A 70 13.61 -6.52 -4.21
CA ALA A 70 13.79 -5.15 -3.78
C ALA A 70 15.29 -4.85 -3.50
N GLU A 71 15.76 -3.69 -3.98
CA GLU A 71 17.16 -3.28 -3.85
C GLU A 71 17.34 -2.01 -3.01
N LYS A 72 16.31 -1.15 -2.92
CA LYS A 72 16.40 0.16 -2.26
C LYS A 72 15.43 0.29 -1.12
N PHE A 73 14.12 0.16 -1.41
CA PHE A 73 13.09 0.31 -0.39
C PHE A 73 11.82 -0.49 -0.69
N ILE A 74 11.10 -0.83 0.39
CA ILE A 74 9.75 -1.39 0.38
C ILE A 74 8.89 -0.56 1.31
N PHE A 75 7.80 0.03 0.79
CA PHE A 75 6.81 0.75 1.58
C PHE A 75 5.46 0.04 1.46
N MET A 76 4.88 -0.30 2.61
CA MET A 76 3.61 -1.02 2.69
C MET A 76 2.62 -0.25 3.55
N GLU A 77 1.38 -0.13 3.06
CA GLU A 77 0.28 0.54 3.74
C GLU A 77 -0.96 -0.34 3.62
N TYR A 78 -1.46 -0.82 4.75
CA TYR A 78 -2.59 -1.75 4.77
C TYR A 78 -3.59 -1.38 5.87
N HIS A 79 -4.89 -1.51 5.55
CA HIS A 79 -5.93 -1.32 6.55
C HIS A 79 -5.84 -2.38 7.67
N ALA A 80 -5.68 -3.64 7.31
CA ALA A 80 -5.57 -4.72 8.29
C ALA A 80 -4.38 -5.63 8.01
N ILE A 81 -3.66 -5.95 9.09
CA ILE A 81 -2.62 -6.97 9.14
C ILE A 81 -2.99 -7.95 10.25
N GLU A 82 -3.01 -9.24 9.94
CA GLU A 82 -3.18 -10.32 10.89
C GLU A 82 -1.82 -10.97 11.15
N ASP A 83 -1.40 -11.11 12.41
CA ASP A 83 -0.15 -11.82 12.79
C ASP A 83 -0.32 -13.35 12.58
N ALA A 84 -0.50 -13.75 11.31
CA ALA A 84 -0.81 -15.09 10.87
C ALA A 84 -0.07 -15.46 9.57
N GLN A 85 -0.44 -16.59 8.95
CA GLN A 85 0.33 -17.25 7.89
C GLN A 85 0.62 -16.33 6.69
N ALA A 86 -0.36 -15.52 6.24
CA ALA A 86 -0.16 -14.61 5.10
C ALA A 86 0.91 -13.56 5.41
N TRP A 87 0.78 -12.90 6.56
CA TRP A 87 1.75 -11.92 7.03
C TRP A 87 3.13 -12.54 7.25
N HIS A 88 3.21 -13.71 7.89
CA HIS A 88 4.49 -14.37 8.17
C HIS A 88 5.28 -14.71 6.90
N LYS A 89 4.61 -15.01 5.78
CA LYS A 89 5.27 -15.18 4.48
C LYS A 89 5.92 -13.88 4.01
N ILE A 90 5.18 -12.78 4.09
CA ILE A 90 5.68 -11.45 3.73
C ILE A 90 6.81 -11.03 4.69
N GLN A 91 6.60 -11.13 5.99
CA GLN A 91 7.57 -10.73 7.01
C GLN A 91 8.93 -11.37 6.80
N ARG A 92 9.00 -12.67 6.50
CA ARG A 92 10.28 -13.36 6.22
C ARG A 92 11.03 -12.70 5.05
N VAL A 93 10.33 -12.39 3.97
CA VAL A 93 10.94 -11.72 2.82
C VAL A 93 11.40 -10.31 3.20
N LEU A 94 10.61 -9.56 3.97
CA LEU A 94 10.98 -8.23 4.44
C LEU A 94 12.23 -8.28 5.33
N GLU A 95 12.31 -9.23 6.26
CA GLU A 95 13.49 -9.44 7.13
C GLU A 95 14.75 -9.75 6.32
N ASP A 96 14.63 -10.56 5.28
CA ASP A 96 15.76 -10.86 4.40
C ASP A 96 16.20 -9.64 3.58
N ARG A 97 15.26 -8.80 3.19
CA ARG A 97 15.56 -7.52 2.50
C ARG A 97 16.21 -6.50 3.45
N VAL A 98 15.73 -6.39 4.68
CA VAL A 98 16.39 -5.57 5.72
C VAL A 98 17.83 -5.99 5.93
N LYS A 99 18.12 -7.30 6.07
CA LYS A 99 19.49 -7.84 6.18
C LYS A 99 20.35 -7.49 4.95
N ALA A 100 19.73 -7.35 3.78
CA ALA A 100 20.41 -6.93 2.55
C ALA A 100 20.58 -5.40 2.43
N GLY A 101 20.14 -4.61 3.42
CA GLY A 101 20.27 -3.16 3.44
C GLY A 101 19.11 -2.40 2.79
N VAL A 102 18.00 -3.07 2.47
CA VAL A 102 16.80 -2.44 1.92
C VAL A 102 16.02 -1.75 3.05
N GLU A 103 15.58 -0.51 2.80
CA GLU A 103 14.72 0.22 3.72
C GLU A 103 13.30 -0.34 3.67
N VAL A 104 12.78 -0.80 4.81
CA VAL A 104 11.42 -1.35 4.89
C VAL A 104 10.57 -0.54 5.84
N ARG A 105 9.43 -0.05 5.35
CA ARG A 105 8.43 0.66 6.15
C ARG A 105 7.07 -0.01 6.02
N VAL A 106 6.43 -0.25 7.16
CA VAL A 106 5.08 -0.82 7.24
C VAL A 106 4.18 0.14 8.01
N PHE A 107 3.03 0.44 7.44
CA PHE A 107 2.02 1.30 8.00
C PHE A 107 0.66 0.59 8.00
N TYR A 108 -0.05 0.60 9.11
CA TYR A 108 -1.34 -0.07 9.22
C TYR A 108 -2.36 0.74 10.02
N ASP A 109 -3.65 0.49 9.78
CA ASP A 109 -4.73 1.11 10.55
C ASP A 109 -4.99 0.32 11.83
N ASP A 110 -5.07 1.03 12.97
CA ASP A 110 -5.23 0.39 14.28
C ASP A 110 -6.56 -0.36 14.41
N MET A 111 -7.67 0.31 14.05
CA MET A 111 -9.00 -0.30 14.14
C MET A 111 -9.18 -1.44 13.13
N GLY A 112 -8.57 -1.33 11.95
CA GLY A 112 -8.57 -2.40 10.95
C GLY A 112 -7.83 -3.64 11.39
N SER A 113 -6.83 -3.48 12.25
CA SER A 113 -5.99 -4.58 12.77
C SER A 113 -6.34 -5.00 14.20
N ILE A 114 -7.36 -4.40 14.81
CA ILE A 114 -7.77 -4.72 16.18
C ILE A 114 -8.21 -6.19 16.29
N GLY A 115 -7.67 -6.89 17.26
CA GLY A 115 -7.91 -8.32 17.44
C GLY A 115 -7.08 -9.24 16.54
N PHE A 116 -6.39 -8.70 15.53
CA PHE A 116 -5.50 -9.45 14.62
C PHE A 116 -4.04 -9.39 15.02
N ILE A 117 -3.61 -8.27 15.61
CA ILE A 117 -2.26 -8.06 16.12
C ILE A 117 -2.30 -7.59 17.57
N ASN A 118 -1.21 -7.85 18.29
CA ASN A 118 -1.05 -7.42 19.68
C ASN A 118 -0.24 -6.12 19.78
N THR A 119 -0.23 -5.53 20.98
CA THR A 119 0.48 -4.27 21.28
C THR A 119 2.00 -4.36 21.07
N ASP A 120 2.57 -5.56 20.99
CA ASP A 120 4.01 -5.75 20.80
C ASP A 120 4.39 -5.88 19.32
N PHE A 121 3.42 -5.87 18.39
CA PHE A 121 3.67 -6.02 16.96
C PHE A 121 4.67 -4.99 16.44
N ILE A 122 4.47 -3.71 16.76
CA ILE A 122 5.41 -2.64 16.35
C ILE A 122 6.81 -2.92 16.86
N LYS A 123 6.95 -3.30 18.16
CA LYS A 123 8.26 -3.63 18.73
C LYS A 123 8.91 -4.82 18.05
N LYS A 124 8.13 -5.86 17.71
CA LYS A 124 8.63 -7.01 16.96
C LYS A 124 9.18 -6.59 15.61
N MET A 125 8.48 -5.73 14.87
CA MET A 125 8.92 -5.22 13.57
C MET A 125 10.19 -4.37 13.69
N GLU A 126 10.22 -3.42 14.60
CA GLU A 126 11.39 -2.56 14.83
C GLU A 126 12.63 -3.38 15.25
N ASN A 127 12.45 -4.42 16.05
CA ASN A 127 13.56 -5.29 16.48
C ASN A 127 14.23 -6.03 15.31
N VAL A 128 13.52 -6.28 14.22
CA VAL A 128 14.07 -6.90 13.01
C VAL A 128 14.44 -5.87 11.94
N GLY A 129 14.38 -4.58 12.27
CA GLY A 129 14.78 -3.48 11.38
C GLY A 129 13.69 -3.03 10.40
N ILE A 130 12.45 -3.45 10.61
CA ILE A 130 11.29 -2.99 9.84
C ILE A 130 10.69 -1.79 10.56
N HIS A 131 10.73 -0.60 9.94
CA HIS A 131 10.10 0.59 10.48
C HIS A 131 8.58 0.47 10.42
N CYS A 132 7.94 0.31 11.59
CA CYS A 132 6.51 0.09 11.68
C CYS A 132 5.81 1.27 12.38
N ARG A 133 4.69 1.71 11.81
CA ARG A 133 3.85 2.76 12.39
C ARG A 133 2.37 2.40 12.25
N VAL A 134 1.58 2.93 13.17
CA VAL A 134 0.13 2.73 13.22
C VAL A 134 -0.60 4.02 12.90
N PHE A 135 -1.63 3.93 12.07
CA PHE A 135 -2.52 5.04 11.76
C PHE A 135 -3.64 5.14 12.81
N ASN A 136 -3.84 6.35 13.31
CA ASN A 136 -4.90 6.74 14.22
C ASN A 136 -5.14 5.72 15.34
N PRO A 137 -4.17 5.58 16.30
CA PRO A 137 -4.26 4.63 17.39
C PRO A 137 -5.54 4.80 18.18
N PHE A 138 -6.20 3.70 18.50
CA PHE A 138 -7.40 3.71 19.33
C PHE A 138 -7.06 4.08 20.77
N THR A 139 -7.61 5.19 21.23
CA THR A 139 -7.55 5.59 22.65
C THR A 139 -8.95 5.55 23.22
N PRO A 140 -9.21 4.76 24.27
CA PRO A 140 -10.51 4.75 24.92
C PRO A 140 -10.93 6.14 25.42
N GLY A 141 -12.15 6.57 25.13
CA GLY A 141 -12.69 7.87 25.53
C GLY A 141 -13.35 8.60 24.36
N LEU A 142 -13.52 9.91 24.50
CA LEU A 142 -14.07 10.76 23.42
C LEU A 142 -13.01 10.98 22.33
N ASN A 143 -13.06 10.17 21.29
CA ASN A 143 -12.21 10.32 20.10
C ASN A 143 -13.05 10.79 18.91
N VAL A 144 -13.01 12.08 18.62
CA VAL A 144 -13.73 12.70 17.49
C VAL A 144 -13.21 12.22 16.13
N PHE A 145 -12.01 11.64 16.08
CA PHE A 145 -11.38 11.14 14.85
C PHE A 145 -11.50 9.62 14.69
N LEU A 146 -12.31 8.95 15.51
CA LEU A 146 -12.45 7.49 15.48
C LEU A 146 -12.79 6.95 14.08
N ASN A 147 -13.59 7.66 13.32
CA ASN A 147 -14.03 7.27 11.98
C ASN A 147 -13.02 7.61 10.87
N ASN A 148 -11.95 8.33 11.17
CA ASN A 148 -10.88 8.56 10.21
C ASN A 148 -10.02 7.30 10.13
N ARG A 149 -10.31 6.45 9.14
CA ARG A 149 -9.62 5.17 8.94
C ARG A 149 -8.87 5.18 7.64
N ASP A 150 -7.72 4.51 7.64
CA ASP A 150 -6.98 4.25 6.42
C ASP A 150 -7.42 2.90 5.83
N HIS A 151 -8.13 2.93 4.71
CA HIS A 151 -8.65 1.71 4.07
C HIS A 151 -7.84 1.30 2.83
N ARG A 152 -6.64 1.84 2.65
CA ARG A 152 -5.77 1.53 1.51
C ARG A 152 -5.07 0.18 1.70
N LYS A 153 -4.68 -0.42 0.59
CA LYS A 153 -3.86 -1.63 0.49
C LYS A 153 -2.86 -1.35 -0.62
N ILE A 154 -1.67 -0.93 -0.23
CA ILE A 154 -0.64 -0.47 -1.15
C ILE A 154 0.70 -1.08 -0.75
N THR A 155 1.43 -1.57 -1.74
CA THR A 155 2.85 -1.90 -1.61
C THR A 155 3.62 -1.22 -2.72
N VAL A 156 4.69 -0.51 -2.40
CA VAL A 156 5.59 0.12 -3.36
C VAL A 156 6.99 -0.45 -3.18
N ILE A 157 7.60 -0.90 -4.27
CA ILE A 157 8.92 -1.52 -4.30
C ILE A 157 9.81 -0.71 -5.23
N ASP A 158 10.86 -0.11 -4.68
CA ASP A 158 11.90 0.66 -5.39
C ASP A 158 11.36 1.81 -6.27
N GLY A 159 10.09 2.20 -6.12
CA GLY A 159 9.41 3.14 -7.01
C GLY A 159 9.17 2.60 -8.43
N LYS A 160 9.34 1.30 -8.65
CA LYS A 160 9.20 0.62 -9.95
C LYS A 160 7.97 -0.28 -10.02
N VAL A 161 7.64 -0.95 -8.93
CA VAL A 161 6.50 -1.88 -8.85
C VAL A 161 5.56 -1.40 -7.76
N GLY A 162 4.26 -1.38 -8.07
CA GLY A 162 3.19 -1.05 -7.14
C GLY A 162 2.13 -2.14 -7.13
N PHE A 163 1.73 -2.59 -5.94
CA PHE A 163 0.56 -3.45 -5.75
C PHE A 163 -0.54 -2.65 -5.07
N THR A 164 -1.75 -2.78 -5.58
CA THR A 164 -2.96 -2.25 -4.94
C THR A 164 -4.14 -3.18 -5.22
N GLY A 165 -5.10 -3.22 -4.33
CA GLY A 165 -6.24 -4.11 -4.49
C GLY A 165 -7.21 -4.08 -3.32
N GLY A 166 -8.07 -5.10 -3.23
CA GLY A 166 -9.10 -5.23 -2.19
C GLY A 166 -8.69 -6.06 -0.98
N TYR A 167 -7.66 -6.89 -1.05
CA TYR A 167 -7.28 -7.78 0.03
C TYR A 167 -6.42 -7.11 1.10
N ASN A 168 -6.68 -7.44 2.36
CA ASN A 168 -5.78 -7.14 3.47
C ASN A 168 -4.77 -8.28 3.67
N LEU A 169 -3.80 -8.08 4.55
CA LEU A 169 -2.80 -9.10 4.89
C LEU A 169 -3.32 -9.99 6.05
N ALA A 170 -4.44 -10.65 5.81
CA ALA A 170 -5.08 -11.57 6.75
C ALA A 170 -5.41 -12.90 6.03
N ASN A 171 -5.37 -14.00 6.78
CA ASN A 171 -5.50 -15.35 6.24
C ASN A 171 -6.80 -15.58 5.47
N GLU A 172 -7.88 -14.93 5.86
CA GLU A 172 -9.20 -15.06 5.23
C GLU A 172 -9.18 -14.67 3.73
N TYR A 173 -8.35 -13.70 3.34
CA TYR A 173 -8.26 -13.26 1.94
C TYR A 173 -7.52 -14.24 1.03
N PHE A 174 -6.79 -15.19 1.60
CA PHE A 174 -5.90 -16.10 0.85
C PHE A 174 -6.31 -17.57 0.96
N ASN A 175 -7.51 -17.84 1.41
CA ASN A 175 -8.03 -19.21 1.62
C ASN A 175 -7.17 -20.08 2.56
N PHE A 176 -6.44 -19.48 3.50
CA PHE A 176 -5.62 -20.22 4.45
C PHE A 176 -6.42 -20.74 5.65
N THR A 177 -7.57 -20.13 5.96
CA THR A 177 -8.43 -20.54 7.06
C THR A 177 -9.73 -21.16 6.57
N HIS A 178 -10.37 -20.57 5.57
CA HIS A 178 -11.62 -21.01 4.99
C HIS A 178 -11.55 -20.91 3.47
N PRO A 179 -11.45 -22.04 2.75
CA PRO A 179 -11.53 -22.03 1.29
C PRO A 179 -12.90 -21.52 0.84
N TYR A 180 -12.94 -20.64 -0.15
CA TYR A 180 -14.16 -20.20 -0.82
C TYR A 180 -14.54 -21.19 -1.92
#